data_963f7a8fd8b2fc427a7c51f7e985ab1a
#
_entry.id   963f7a8fd8b2fc427a7c51f7e985ab1a
#
_cell.length_a   1.000
_cell.length_b   1.000
_cell.length_c   1.000
_cell.angle_alpha   90.00
_cell.angle_beta   90.00
_cell.angle_gamma   90.00
#
_symmetry.space_group_name_H-M   'P 1'
#
loop_
_entity.id
_entity.type
_entity.pdbx_description
1 polymer ?
#
loop_
_entity_poly.entity_id
_entity_poly.type
_entity_poly.pdbx_seq_one_letter_code
_entity_poly.pdbx_strand_id
1 'polypeptide(L)'
;MKKTLLAVAALCVLSSGAALAQQAEGPWMVRARVVNLDSANKDSTPLGLTVNDKTIPEVDITYFFNKNIAAELILTVPQKHTLRAGGAAIGTLKHLPPTLTVQYHFDVAGFKPYVGAGLNYTRFSGVHLPAGVDIDRNSFGPALQAGVDIPLSKNLYLNFDVKKVYIQAGLHADEVPAMLVAQALRERLHRR
;
A
#
# COMPACT_ATOMS: atom_id res chain seq x y z
N MET A 1 -18.37 -21.29 19.61
CA MET A 1 -16.91 -21.48 19.49
C MET A 1 -16.32 -20.21 18.91
N LYS A 2 -15.34 -19.60 19.55
CA LYS A 2 -14.77 -18.31 19.14
C LYS A 2 -13.96 -18.53 17.85
N LYS A 3 -14.38 -17.91 16.75
CA LYS A 3 -13.64 -17.88 15.48
C LYS A 3 -12.31 -17.17 15.72
N THR A 4 -11.21 -17.88 15.55
CA THR A 4 -9.88 -17.29 15.69
C THR A 4 -9.63 -16.41 14.47
N LEU A 5 -9.66 -15.11 14.66
CA LEU A 5 -9.31 -14.12 13.64
C LEU A 5 -7.79 -14.10 13.49
N LEU A 6 -7.28 -14.61 12.39
CA LEU A 6 -5.88 -14.50 12.02
C LEU A 6 -5.72 -13.23 11.18
N ALA A 7 -5.13 -12.20 11.77
CA ALA A 7 -4.88 -10.95 11.08
C ALA A 7 -3.46 -10.91 10.52
N VAL A 8 -3.34 -10.76 9.21
CA VAL A 8 -2.08 -10.42 8.54
C VAL A 8 -2.05 -8.89 8.40
N ALA A 9 -1.17 -8.23 9.11
CA ALA A 9 -0.95 -6.81 8.97
C ALA A 9 0.25 -6.59 8.02
N ALA A 10 -0.02 -6.15 6.80
CA ALA A 10 1.01 -5.68 5.89
C ALA A 10 1.15 -4.17 6.02
N LEU A 11 2.30 -3.70 6.49
CA LEU A 11 2.65 -2.29 6.48
C LEU A 11 3.44 -2.03 5.20
N CYS A 12 2.81 -1.36 4.24
CA CYS A 12 3.46 -1.01 2.99
C CYS A 12 4.19 0.32 3.13
N VAL A 13 5.48 0.34 2.81
CA VAL A 13 6.25 1.56 2.58
C VAL A 13 6.29 1.79 1.08
N LEU A 14 5.69 2.88 0.64
CA LEU A 14 5.71 3.29 -0.75
C LEU A 14 6.82 4.32 -0.92
N SER A 15 7.89 3.97 -1.62
CA SER A 15 8.87 4.94 -2.08
C SER A 15 8.63 5.25 -3.55
N SER A 16 8.42 6.49 -3.88
CA SER A 16 8.25 6.93 -5.27
C SER A 16 9.58 7.32 -5.87
N GLY A 17 9.82 6.86 -7.09
CA GLY A 17 10.82 7.45 -7.96
C GLY A 17 10.44 8.87 -8.38
N ALA A 18 11.29 9.51 -9.18
CA ALA A 18 11.01 10.82 -9.73
C ALA A 18 9.67 10.83 -10.50
N ALA A 19 8.80 11.77 -10.15
CA ALA A 19 7.52 11.98 -10.81
C ALA A 19 7.45 13.38 -11.40
N LEU A 20 6.76 13.51 -12.53
CA LEU A 20 6.40 14.81 -13.09
C LEU A 20 5.02 15.20 -12.54
N ALA A 21 4.92 16.38 -11.97
CA ALA A 21 3.69 16.96 -11.50
C ALA A 21 3.39 18.22 -12.32
N GLN A 22 2.14 18.38 -12.72
CA GLN A 22 1.65 19.57 -13.41
C GLN A 22 0.66 20.31 -12.50
N GLN A 23 0.97 21.54 -12.15
CA GLN A 23 0.03 22.46 -11.52
C GLN A 23 -0.57 23.33 -12.62
N ALA A 24 -1.87 23.22 -12.85
CA ALA A 24 -2.61 24.17 -13.69
C ALA A 24 -2.66 25.55 -13.03
N GLU A 25 -3.04 26.60 -13.78
CA GLU A 25 -3.38 27.88 -13.19
C GLU A 25 -4.67 27.70 -12.36
N GLY A 26 -4.53 27.36 -11.06
CA GLY A 26 -5.65 27.06 -10.20
C GLY A 26 -5.25 26.20 -8.99
N PRO A 27 -6.23 25.77 -8.17
CA PRO A 27 -5.96 25.03 -6.94
C PRO A 27 -5.68 23.54 -7.18
N TRP A 28 -5.63 23.07 -8.43
CA TRP A 28 -5.46 21.67 -8.77
C TRP A 28 -4.04 21.33 -9.18
N MET A 29 -3.53 20.20 -8.71
CA MET A 29 -2.29 19.58 -9.16
C MET A 29 -2.54 18.11 -9.44
N VAL A 30 -1.98 17.60 -10.55
CA VAL A 30 -2.01 16.17 -10.89
C VAL A 30 -0.56 15.69 -10.94
N ARG A 31 -0.30 14.54 -10.31
CA ARG A 31 1.02 13.88 -10.34
C ARG A 31 0.88 12.49 -10.90
N ALA A 32 1.86 12.06 -11.68
CA ALA A 32 2.04 10.67 -12.11
C ALA A 32 3.37 10.17 -11.57
N ARG A 33 3.37 9.02 -10.92
CA ARG A 33 4.53 8.45 -10.23
C ARG A 33 4.76 7.00 -10.63
N VAL A 34 6.00 6.57 -10.48
CA VAL A 34 6.36 5.15 -10.39
C VAL A 34 6.72 4.89 -8.94
N VAL A 35 6.00 3.97 -8.32
CA VAL A 35 6.09 3.70 -6.89
C VAL A 35 6.61 2.29 -6.67
N ASN A 36 7.61 2.13 -5.80
CA ASN A 36 8.01 0.83 -5.31
C ASN A 36 7.24 0.52 -4.02
N LEU A 37 6.40 -0.51 -4.08
CA LEU A 37 5.63 -1.03 -2.96
C LEU A 37 6.48 -2.06 -2.23
N ASP A 38 6.95 -1.70 -1.04
CA ASP A 38 7.66 -2.60 -0.14
C ASP A 38 6.68 -3.12 0.92
N SER A 39 6.46 -4.43 0.92
CA SER A 39 5.54 -5.10 1.81
C SER A 39 6.23 -5.43 3.13
N ALA A 40 5.88 -4.76 4.21
CA ALA A 40 6.50 -4.93 5.53
C ALA A 40 6.32 -6.33 6.16
N ASN A 41 5.56 -7.21 5.55
CA ASN A 41 5.40 -8.65 5.86
C ASN A 41 5.39 -8.99 7.37
N LYS A 42 4.55 -8.27 8.15
CA LYS A 42 4.33 -8.58 9.55
C LYS A 42 3.22 -9.61 9.67
N ASP A 43 3.59 -10.84 9.94
CA ASP A 43 2.67 -11.93 10.19
C ASP A 43 2.54 -12.16 11.70
N SER A 44 1.31 -12.16 12.20
CA SER A 44 0.99 -12.51 13.60
C SER A 44 0.74 -14.02 13.79
N THR A 45 0.90 -14.80 12.72
CA THR A 45 0.68 -16.26 12.74
C THR A 45 2.02 -17.00 12.67
N PRO A 46 2.08 -18.27 13.12
CA PRO A 46 3.27 -19.08 12.96
C PRO A 46 3.50 -19.57 11.51
N LEU A 47 2.66 -19.14 10.55
CA LEU A 47 2.67 -19.64 9.18
C LEU A 47 3.75 -18.97 8.32
N GLY A 48 4.35 -17.86 8.77
CA GLY A 48 5.33 -17.11 7.99
C GLY A 48 4.74 -16.57 6.70
N LEU A 49 3.59 -15.89 6.82
CA LEU A 49 2.87 -15.33 5.68
C LEU A 49 3.60 -14.11 5.12
N THR A 50 3.79 -14.09 3.82
CA THR A 50 4.44 -12.99 3.12
C THR A 50 3.73 -12.65 1.81
N VAL A 51 3.86 -11.38 1.43
CA VAL A 51 3.36 -10.82 0.16
C VAL A 51 4.55 -10.22 -0.58
N ASN A 52 4.62 -10.38 -1.88
CA ASN A 52 5.72 -9.88 -2.69
C ASN A 52 5.65 -8.36 -2.88
N ASP A 53 6.82 -7.75 -2.98
CA ASP A 53 6.98 -6.35 -3.37
C ASP A 53 6.63 -6.12 -4.83
N LYS A 54 6.34 -4.86 -5.19
CA LYS A 54 5.97 -4.51 -6.54
C LYS A 54 6.27 -3.07 -6.89
N THR A 55 6.68 -2.84 -8.14
CA THR A 55 6.73 -1.51 -8.73
C THR A 55 5.45 -1.26 -9.53
N ILE A 56 4.77 -0.15 -9.26
CA ILE A 56 3.44 0.17 -9.78
C ILE A 56 3.35 1.61 -10.27
N PRO A 57 2.50 1.90 -11.27
CA PRO A 57 2.13 3.27 -11.59
C PRO A 57 1.13 3.80 -10.55
N GLU A 58 1.27 5.07 -10.22
CA GLU A 58 0.39 5.81 -9.34
C GLU A 58 0.04 7.15 -9.98
N VAL A 59 -1.20 7.58 -9.82
CA VAL A 59 -1.65 8.92 -10.18
C VAL A 59 -2.34 9.52 -8.98
N ASP A 60 -2.03 10.77 -8.66
CA ASP A 60 -2.73 11.51 -7.63
C ASP A 60 -3.29 12.83 -8.15
N ILE A 61 -4.35 13.25 -7.49
CA ILE A 61 -5.04 14.51 -7.72
C ILE A 61 -5.03 15.27 -6.40
N THR A 62 -4.39 16.43 -6.39
CA THR A 62 -4.26 17.28 -5.22
C THR A 62 -5.06 18.57 -5.43
N TYR A 63 -5.84 18.94 -4.43
CA TYR A 63 -6.56 20.20 -4.36
C TYR A 63 -6.03 21.06 -3.22
N PHE A 64 -5.55 22.25 -3.55
CA PHE A 64 -5.04 23.23 -2.59
C PHE A 64 -6.17 24.13 -2.09
N PHE A 65 -6.49 24.04 -0.80
CA PHE A 65 -7.42 24.97 -0.13
C PHE A 65 -6.79 26.36 0.06
N ASN A 66 -5.49 26.37 0.25
CA ASN A 66 -4.64 27.56 0.30
C ASN A 66 -3.20 27.16 -0.06
N LYS A 67 -2.25 28.10 0.01
CA LYS A 67 -0.85 27.85 -0.35
C LYS A 67 -0.15 26.73 0.44
N ASN A 68 -0.65 26.41 1.63
CA ASN A 68 0.00 25.46 2.56
C ASN A 68 -0.84 24.20 2.82
N ILE A 69 -2.16 24.23 2.64
CA ILE A 69 -3.03 23.09 2.97
C ILE A 69 -3.66 22.55 1.70
N ALA A 70 -3.52 21.25 1.50
CA ALA A 70 -4.09 20.53 0.37
C ALA A 70 -4.72 19.20 0.80
N ALA A 71 -5.66 18.69 -0.01
CA ALA A 71 -6.11 17.32 0.04
C ALA A 71 -5.63 16.59 -1.22
N GLU A 72 -5.13 15.38 -1.05
CA GLU A 72 -4.64 14.54 -2.13
C GLU A 72 -5.40 13.22 -2.17
N LEU A 73 -5.92 12.87 -3.33
CA LEU A 73 -6.49 11.56 -3.63
C LEU A 73 -5.49 10.77 -4.47
N ILE A 74 -5.00 9.68 -3.91
CA ILE A 74 -4.02 8.80 -4.52
C ILE A 74 -4.73 7.60 -5.11
N LEU A 75 -4.48 7.33 -6.38
CA LEU A 75 -5.09 6.26 -7.16
C LEU A 75 -4.01 5.39 -7.82
N THR A 76 -4.31 4.10 -7.94
CA THR A 76 -3.47 3.14 -8.66
C THR A 76 -4.36 2.11 -9.36
N VAL A 77 -3.76 1.24 -10.16
CA VAL A 77 -4.48 0.11 -10.76
C VAL A 77 -4.46 -1.11 -9.81
N PRO A 78 -5.45 -2.02 -9.90
CA PRO A 78 -5.46 -3.21 -9.06
C PRO A 78 -4.18 -4.04 -9.24
N GLN A 79 -3.47 -4.28 -8.14
CA GLN A 79 -2.19 -5.00 -8.14
C GLN A 79 -2.38 -6.45 -7.73
N LYS A 80 -1.90 -7.39 -8.57
CA LYS A 80 -1.91 -8.82 -8.24
C LYS A 80 -0.68 -9.15 -7.41
N HIS A 81 -0.90 -9.76 -6.25
CA HIS A 81 0.15 -10.26 -5.36
C HIS A 81 0.06 -11.77 -5.19
N THR A 82 1.22 -12.35 -4.91
CA THR A 82 1.34 -13.76 -4.50
C THR A 82 1.48 -13.81 -2.99
N LEU A 83 0.58 -14.57 -2.35
CA LEU A 83 0.66 -14.89 -0.94
C LEU A 83 1.49 -16.16 -0.77
N ARG A 84 2.42 -16.14 0.17
CA ARG A 84 3.29 -17.27 0.50
C ARG A 84 3.17 -17.62 1.98
N ALA A 85 3.27 -18.90 2.28
CA ALA A 85 3.37 -19.41 3.64
C ALA A 85 4.64 -20.26 3.76
N GLY A 86 5.52 -19.92 4.69
CA GLY A 86 6.81 -20.59 4.84
C GLY A 86 7.69 -20.57 3.58
N GLY A 87 7.45 -19.62 2.65
CA GLY A 87 8.12 -19.52 1.36
C GLY A 87 7.38 -20.13 0.18
N ALA A 88 6.45 -21.08 0.41
CA ALA A 88 5.63 -21.68 -0.64
C ALA A 88 4.49 -20.75 -1.07
N ALA A 89 4.25 -20.65 -2.37
CA ALA A 89 3.10 -19.91 -2.88
C ALA A 89 1.81 -20.68 -2.56
N ILE A 90 0.91 -20.04 -1.80
CA ILE A 90 -0.37 -20.63 -1.38
C ILE A 90 -1.56 -20.01 -2.10
N GLY A 91 -1.36 -18.89 -2.78
CA GLY A 91 -2.45 -18.25 -3.51
C GLY A 91 -2.10 -16.89 -4.07
N THR A 92 -3.10 -16.25 -4.65
CA THR A 92 -2.97 -14.89 -5.19
C THR A 92 -4.18 -14.06 -4.82
N LEU A 93 -3.95 -12.74 -4.73
CA LEU A 93 -5.00 -11.76 -4.55
C LEU A 93 -4.67 -10.49 -5.34
N LYS A 94 -5.67 -9.69 -5.61
CA LYS A 94 -5.48 -8.32 -6.11
C LYS A 94 -5.89 -7.34 -5.03
N HIS A 95 -5.13 -6.26 -4.84
CA HIS A 95 -5.51 -5.16 -4.00
C HIS A 95 -5.54 -3.85 -4.76
N LEU A 96 -6.45 -2.97 -4.38
CA LEU A 96 -6.60 -1.61 -4.87
C LEU A 96 -6.68 -0.69 -3.66
N PRO A 97 -5.63 0.10 -3.34
CA PRO A 97 -5.52 0.91 -2.14
C PRO A 97 -5.71 2.42 -2.41
N PRO A 98 -6.89 2.94 -2.83
CA PRO A 98 -7.09 4.37 -2.84
C PRO A 98 -6.79 4.97 -1.46
N THR A 99 -6.10 6.10 -1.46
CA THR A 99 -5.67 6.78 -0.24
C THR A 99 -6.02 8.25 -0.33
N LEU A 100 -6.63 8.77 0.72
CA LEU A 100 -6.93 10.20 0.87
C LEU A 100 -6.07 10.78 1.98
N THR A 101 -5.29 11.81 1.67
CA THR A 101 -4.44 12.51 2.64
C THR A 101 -4.77 13.99 2.68
N VAL A 102 -4.56 14.60 3.84
CA VAL A 102 -4.44 16.06 4.00
C VAL A 102 -2.97 16.36 4.15
N GLN A 103 -2.47 17.31 3.39
CA GLN A 103 -1.07 17.70 3.33
C GLN A 103 -0.87 19.12 3.85
N TYR A 104 0.26 19.34 4.51
CA TYR A 104 0.78 20.65 4.82
C TYR A 104 2.07 20.87 4.04
N HIS A 105 2.07 21.90 3.18
CA HIS A 105 3.20 22.31 2.35
C HIS A 105 3.93 23.47 3.02
N PHE A 106 5.25 23.32 3.16
CA PHE A 106 6.10 24.36 3.73
C PHE A 106 6.60 25.32 2.65
N ASP A 107 6.63 26.60 2.98
CA ASP A 107 7.17 27.63 2.10
C ASP A 107 8.70 27.69 2.26
N VAL A 108 9.42 27.03 1.36
CA VAL A 108 10.89 27.07 1.30
C VAL A 108 11.31 27.56 -0.08
N ALA A 109 12.31 28.43 -0.15
CA ALA A 109 12.77 28.96 -1.42
C ALA A 109 13.34 27.84 -2.31
N GLY A 110 12.81 27.72 -3.52
CA GLY A 110 13.29 26.81 -4.56
C GLY A 110 12.71 25.40 -4.53
N PHE A 111 11.99 24.97 -3.48
CA PHE A 111 11.30 23.69 -3.40
C PHE A 111 10.16 23.72 -2.38
N LYS A 112 9.20 22.81 -2.49
CA LYS A 112 8.02 22.74 -1.61
C LYS A 112 7.99 21.40 -0.90
N PRO A 113 8.61 21.26 0.27
CA PRO A 113 8.47 20.07 1.07
C PRO A 113 7.07 20.01 1.69
N TYR A 114 6.57 18.80 1.91
CA TYR A 114 5.27 18.58 2.53
C TYR A 114 5.26 17.33 3.40
N VAL A 115 4.33 17.35 4.35
CA VAL A 115 3.95 16.17 5.14
C VAL A 115 2.46 15.99 5.03
N GLY A 116 2.01 14.74 5.11
CA GLY A 116 0.60 14.40 5.00
C GLY A 116 0.20 13.27 5.93
N ALA A 117 -1.06 13.30 6.32
CA ALA A 117 -1.70 12.22 7.05
C ALA A 117 -3.10 11.97 6.48
N GLY A 118 -3.55 10.73 6.54
CA GLY A 118 -4.83 10.39 5.96
C GLY A 118 -5.27 8.96 6.22
N LEU A 119 -6.18 8.50 5.38
CA LEU A 119 -6.79 7.18 5.46
C LEU A 119 -6.61 6.44 4.12
N ASN A 120 -6.26 5.20 4.23
CA ASN A 120 -6.27 4.25 3.14
C ASN A 120 -7.52 3.37 3.24
N TYR A 121 -8.18 3.16 2.10
CA TYR A 121 -9.19 2.13 1.93
C TYR A 121 -8.68 1.13 0.91
N THR A 122 -8.43 -0.09 1.32
CA THR A 122 -7.98 -1.14 0.41
C THR A 122 -9.11 -2.11 0.11
N ARG A 123 -9.36 -2.36 -1.18
CA ARG A 123 -10.25 -3.41 -1.64
C ARG A 123 -9.47 -4.59 -2.18
N PHE A 124 -9.74 -5.78 -1.65
CA PHE A 124 -9.20 -7.04 -2.15
C PHE A 124 -10.17 -7.70 -3.13
N SER A 125 -9.63 -8.21 -4.23
CA SER A 125 -10.38 -8.88 -5.29
C SER A 125 -9.56 -9.99 -5.92
N GLY A 126 -10.19 -10.83 -6.77
CA GLY A 126 -9.49 -11.92 -7.44
C GLY A 126 -8.70 -12.81 -6.48
N VAL A 127 -9.30 -13.11 -5.34
CA VAL A 127 -8.70 -13.92 -4.29
C VAL A 127 -8.80 -15.38 -4.69
N HIS A 128 -7.64 -16.03 -4.82
CA HIS A 128 -7.50 -17.46 -5.12
C HIS A 128 -6.64 -18.05 -4.02
N LEU A 129 -7.28 -18.60 -3.02
CA LEU A 129 -6.69 -19.24 -1.85
C LEU A 129 -7.12 -20.71 -1.78
N PRO A 130 -6.44 -21.55 -0.99
CA PRO A 130 -6.87 -22.94 -0.76
C PRO A 130 -8.28 -23.01 -0.19
N ALA A 131 -8.96 -24.11 -0.41
CA ALA A 131 -10.30 -24.36 0.15
C ALA A 131 -10.31 -24.19 1.67
N GLY A 132 -11.35 -23.53 2.19
CA GLY A 132 -11.50 -23.23 3.61
C GLY A 132 -10.71 -22.01 4.11
N VAL A 133 -10.01 -21.29 3.25
CA VAL A 133 -9.30 -20.05 3.59
C VAL A 133 -9.94 -18.90 2.85
N ASP A 134 -10.36 -17.86 3.56
CA ASP A 134 -10.86 -16.60 2.98
C ASP A 134 -10.21 -15.40 3.67
N ILE A 135 -10.33 -14.22 3.04
CA ILE A 135 -9.83 -12.97 3.58
C ILE A 135 -10.91 -11.90 3.57
N ASP A 136 -10.80 -10.95 4.46
CA ASP A 136 -11.61 -9.73 4.40
C ASP A 136 -11.40 -9.03 3.06
N ARG A 137 -12.50 -8.63 2.43
CA ARG A 137 -12.46 -7.98 1.11
C ARG A 137 -12.13 -6.51 1.18
N ASN A 138 -12.15 -5.93 2.35
CA ASN A 138 -11.92 -4.50 2.58
C ASN A 138 -11.02 -4.30 3.80
N SER A 139 -10.20 -3.25 3.74
CA SER A 139 -9.34 -2.81 4.83
C SER A 139 -9.35 -1.30 4.92
N PHE A 140 -9.37 -0.77 6.14
CA PHE A 140 -9.13 0.64 6.43
C PHE A 140 -7.90 0.77 7.31
N GLY A 141 -7.07 1.76 7.02
CA GLY A 141 -5.89 2.02 7.82
C GLY A 141 -5.38 3.44 7.70
N PRO A 142 -4.57 3.91 8.65
CA PRO A 142 -3.92 5.20 8.56
C PRO A 142 -2.87 5.22 7.45
N ALA A 143 -2.65 6.41 6.88
CA ALA A 143 -1.59 6.71 5.94
C ALA A 143 -0.80 7.92 6.42
N LEU A 144 0.51 7.86 6.30
CA LEU A 144 1.43 8.97 6.52
C LEU A 144 2.26 9.19 5.27
N GLN A 145 2.61 10.44 5.01
CA GLN A 145 3.30 10.85 3.79
C GLN A 145 4.29 11.96 4.10
N ALA A 146 5.42 11.95 3.41
CA ALA A 146 6.35 13.06 3.36
C ALA A 146 6.95 13.13 1.96
N GLY A 147 7.09 14.33 1.42
CA GLY A 147 7.61 14.50 0.08
C GLY A 147 8.11 15.92 -0.19
N VAL A 148 8.55 16.11 -1.43
CA VAL A 148 9.03 17.40 -1.90
C VAL A 148 8.66 17.59 -3.38
N ASP A 149 8.12 18.76 -3.71
CA ASP A 149 7.91 19.22 -5.07
C ASP A 149 9.02 20.22 -5.43
N ILE A 150 9.77 19.96 -6.48
CA ILE A 150 10.84 20.80 -7.00
C ILE A 150 10.34 21.42 -8.31
N PRO A 151 10.12 22.74 -8.38
CA PRO A 151 9.64 23.38 -9.59
C PRO A 151 10.71 23.33 -10.68
N LEU A 152 10.34 22.79 -11.85
CA LEU A 152 11.17 22.76 -13.06
C LEU A 152 10.80 23.91 -14.01
N SER A 153 9.51 24.29 -14.00
CA SER A 153 8.98 25.43 -14.76
C SER A 153 7.70 25.95 -14.08
N LYS A 154 7.04 26.94 -14.69
CA LYS A 154 5.82 27.57 -14.14
C LYS A 154 4.75 26.54 -13.73
N ASN A 155 4.60 25.44 -14.51
CA ASN A 155 3.53 24.46 -14.33
C ASN A 155 4.04 23.01 -14.26
N LEU A 156 5.35 22.80 -14.08
CA LEU A 156 5.96 21.48 -14.05
C LEU A 156 6.84 21.33 -12.81
N TYR A 157 6.62 20.25 -12.07
CA TYR A 157 7.35 19.91 -10.86
C TYR A 157 7.95 18.52 -10.98
N LEU A 158 9.13 18.34 -10.39
CA LEU A 158 9.67 17.02 -10.07
C LEU A 158 9.29 16.71 -8.63
N ASN A 159 8.71 15.55 -8.40
CA ASN A 159 8.23 15.14 -7.09
C ASN A 159 8.95 13.90 -6.58
N PHE A 160 9.35 13.93 -5.32
CA PHE A 160 9.78 12.76 -4.55
C PHE A 160 8.88 12.60 -3.34
N ASP A 161 8.48 11.36 -3.05
CA ASP A 161 7.49 11.07 -2.02
C ASP A 161 7.77 9.72 -1.35
N VAL A 162 7.54 9.66 -0.05
CA VAL A 162 7.56 8.43 0.75
C VAL A 162 6.25 8.34 1.52
N LYS A 163 5.58 7.21 1.38
CA LYS A 163 4.32 6.92 2.07
C LYS A 163 4.46 5.69 2.96
N LYS A 164 3.83 5.76 4.11
CA LYS A 164 3.60 4.62 4.97
C LYS A 164 2.10 4.39 5.10
N VAL A 165 1.63 3.28 4.55
CA VAL A 165 0.21 2.93 4.52
C VAL A 165 0.01 1.65 5.33
N TYR A 166 -0.98 1.67 6.22
CA TYR A 166 -1.38 0.48 6.95
C TYR A 166 -2.48 -0.23 6.18
N ILE A 167 -2.22 -1.47 5.79
CA ILE A 167 -3.16 -2.35 5.11
C ILE A 167 -3.24 -3.65 5.91
N GLN A 168 -4.42 -4.01 6.36
CA GLN A 168 -4.67 -5.24 7.10
C GLN A 168 -5.63 -6.13 6.32
N ALA A 169 -5.19 -7.34 5.96
CA ALA A 169 -6.06 -8.39 5.49
C ALA A 169 -6.35 -9.34 6.67
N GLY A 170 -7.59 -9.37 7.12
CA GLY A 170 -8.05 -10.40 8.06
C GLY A 170 -8.13 -11.73 7.33
N LEU A 171 -7.38 -12.73 7.77
CA LEU A 171 -7.48 -14.10 7.25
C LEU A 171 -8.50 -14.85 8.10
N HIS A 172 -9.58 -15.32 7.47
CA HIS A 172 -10.58 -16.17 8.08
C HIS A 172 -10.34 -17.60 7.62
N ALA A 173 -10.12 -18.50 8.59
CA ALA A 173 -10.13 -19.91 8.33
C ALA A 173 -11.15 -20.55 9.30
N ASP A 174 -12.15 -21.20 8.77
CA ASP A 174 -13.04 -22.01 9.61
C ASP A 174 -12.28 -23.21 10.17
N GLU A 175 -11.32 -23.73 9.42
CA GLU A 175 -10.21 -24.60 9.87
C GLU A 175 -9.04 -24.30 8.97
N VAL A 176 -7.85 -24.03 9.54
CA VAL A 176 -6.62 -24.00 8.72
C VAL A 176 -6.44 -25.40 8.17
N PRO A 177 -6.51 -25.65 6.85
CA PRO A 177 -6.39 -26.98 6.34
C PRO A 177 -5.10 -27.61 6.87
N ALA A 178 -5.19 -28.78 7.47
CA ALA A 178 -4.03 -29.50 8.02
C ALA A 178 -2.89 -29.61 6.99
N MET A 179 -3.25 -29.57 5.70
CA MET A 179 -2.37 -29.56 4.56
C MET A 179 -1.47 -28.31 4.49
N LEU A 180 -1.98 -27.11 4.86
CA LEU A 180 -1.19 -25.86 4.89
C LEU A 180 -0.17 -25.88 6.03
N VAL A 181 -0.57 -26.40 7.19
CA VAL A 181 0.32 -26.59 8.33
C VAL A 181 1.38 -27.64 8.01
N ALA A 182 1.00 -28.76 7.40
CA ALA A 182 1.92 -29.82 7.00
C ALA A 182 2.92 -29.35 5.93
N GLN A 183 2.49 -28.52 4.98
CA GLN A 183 3.35 -27.97 3.93
C GLN A 183 4.35 -26.95 4.51
N ALA A 184 3.91 -26.06 5.38
CA ALA A 184 4.78 -25.09 6.06
C ALA A 184 5.80 -25.78 7.00
N LEU A 185 5.39 -26.84 7.68
CA LEU A 185 6.29 -27.67 8.51
C LEU A 185 7.30 -28.43 7.66
N ARG A 186 6.88 -29.05 6.55
CA ARG A 186 7.74 -29.78 5.63
C ARG A 186 8.86 -28.90 5.06
N GLU A 187 8.53 -27.67 4.65
CA GLU A 187 9.54 -26.75 4.11
C GLU A 187 10.51 -26.22 5.17
N ARG A 188 10.08 -26.07 6.42
CA ARG A 188 10.97 -25.72 7.53
C ARG A 188 11.94 -26.85 7.86
N LEU A 189 11.52 -28.11 7.76
CA LEU A 189 12.38 -29.28 8.00
C LEU A 189 13.42 -29.51 6.89
N HIS A 190 13.11 -29.09 5.64
CA HIS A 190 14.05 -29.21 4.52
C HIS A 190 15.09 -28.08 4.45
N ARG A 191 14.95 -27.02 5.24
CA ARG A 191 15.90 -25.88 5.32
C ARG A 191 16.88 -25.97 6.51
N ARG A 192 16.85 -27.06 7.28
CA ARG A 192 17.84 -27.40 8.31
C ARG A 192 18.73 -28.54 7.81
#